data_97629402a1264ca12121555149a35c19
#
_entry.id   97629402a1264ca12121555149a35c19
#
_cell.length_a   1.000
_cell.length_b   1.000
_cell.length_c   1.000
_cell.angle_alpha   90.00
_cell.angle_beta   90.00
_cell.angle_gamma   90.00
#
_symmetry.space_group_name_H-M   'P 1'
#
loop_
_entity.id
_entity.type
_entity.pdbx_description
1 polymer ?
#
loop_
_entity_poly.entity_id
_entity_poly.type
_entity_poly.pdbx_seq_one_letter_code
_entity_poly.pdbx_strand_id
1 'polypeptide(L)'
;MNKNHRALWSCAVAAALLLTACGKTNGGASGSGSMSGSGTASSQTQAAWKTGLGVVTDASDEGRAGKIELAAAAVLLDGEGKLESVRLDELEANLSADGKGVVTMPTDYRTKRQRGSDYPLAEVSSLKKGWAEQADAFADYLKGMTPEQVEKLETDKDGKPKDADLLSGCTIAVDRYRDAIEKACADAAALGAAKGDTLTLGVEAANGSSSLTATDDQDVNAQLDVTAVALTRDADGHVTSAVGDMTEPALTVSADGGVSAPKTVRSKREQGDEYGMRQASKLGKEWYEHSEGFCDYLKGKTAAEIAAIPTDGSDADLAALCTISVDDLQKAAAKALAER
;
A
#
# COMPACT_ATOMS: atom_id res chain seq x y z
N MET A 1 31.48 10.98 -11.14
CA MET A 1 30.68 12.06 -11.75
C MET A 1 29.61 11.41 -12.60
N ASN A 2 28.44 11.13 -12.04
CA ASN A 2 27.27 10.65 -12.79
C ASN A 2 26.08 11.53 -12.40
N LYS A 3 25.57 12.25 -13.39
CA LYS A 3 24.42 13.14 -13.25
C LYS A 3 23.15 12.32 -13.40
N ASN A 4 22.37 12.21 -12.34
CA ASN A 4 21.04 11.61 -12.37
C ASN A 4 20.07 12.59 -13.05
N HIS A 5 19.52 12.19 -14.18
CA HIS A 5 18.43 12.89 -14.86
C HIS A 5 17.10 12.50 -14.17
N ARG A 6 16.61 13.40 -13.33
CA ARG A 6 15.22 13.33 -12.83
C ARG A 6 14.29 13.85 -13.92
N ALA A 7 13.38 13.01 -14.37
CA ALA A 7 12.28 13.42 -15.25
C ALA A 7 11.20 14.11 -14.41
N LEU A 8 11.04 15.42 -14.61
CA LEU A 8 9.96 16.22 -14.05
C LEU A 8 8.68 15.97 -14.87
N TRP A 9 7.70 15.34 -14.29
CA TRP A 9 6.36 15.28 -14.85
C TRP A 9 5.54 16.45 -14.31
N SER A 10 5.30 17.44 -15.18
CA SER A 10 4.42 18.56 -14.92
C SER A 10 2.98 18.15 -15.24
N CYS A 11 2.13 17.97 -14.23
CA CYS A 11 0.68 17.89 -14.42
C CYS A 11 0.12 19.28 -14.64
N ALA A 12 -0.34 19.55 -15.87
CA ALA A 12 -1.10 20.76 -16.20
C ALA A 12 -2.56 20.57 -15.76
N VAL A 13 -2.99 21.33 -14.76
CA VAL A 13 -4.40 21.44 -14.37
C VAL A 13 -5.09 22.41 -15.33
N ALA A 14 -5.98 21.91 -16.16
CA ALA A 14 -6.86 22.72 -17.00
C ALA A 14 -8.13 23.10 -16.22
N ALA A 15 -8.22 24.36 -15.79
CA ALA A 15 -9.43 24.93 -15.22
C ALA A 15 -10.39 25.33 -16.34
N ALA A 16 -11.54 24.66 -16.44
CA ALA A 16 -12.62 25.06 -17.34
C ALA A 16 -13.55 26.06 -16.64
N LEU A 17 -13.50 27.32 -17.08
CA LEU A 17 -14.45 28.37 -16.70
C LEU A 17 -15.71 28.24 -17.56
N LEU A 18 -16.83 27.92 -16.95
CA LEU A 18 -18.15 28.02 -17.58
C LEU A 18 -18.75 29.38 -17.26
N LEU A 19 -18.81 30.26 -18.27
CA LEU A 19 -19.56 31.51 -18.28
C LEU A 19 -21.03 31.22 -18.69
N THR A 20 -21.97 31.42 -17.78
CA THR A 20 -23.39 31.44 -18.10
C THR A 20 -23.86 32.88 -18.27
N ALA A 21 -24.36 33.20 -19.45
CA ALA A 21 -24.91 34.50 -19.82
C ALA A 21 -26.33 34.67 -19.27
N CYS A 22 -26.62 35.84 -18.69
CA CYS A 22 -27.95 36.29 -18.29
C CYS A 22 -28.75 36.77 -19.50
N GLY A 23 -29.92 36.20 -19.69
CA GLY A 23 -31.00 36.79 -20.55
C GLY A 23 -32.04 37.48 -19.67
N LYS A 24 -32.27 38.77 -19.90
CA LYS A 24 -33.35 39.57 -19.31
C LYS A 24 -34.63 39.37 -20.09
N THR A 25 -35.79 39.18 -19.43
CA THR A 25 -37.10 39.64 -19.90
C THR A 25 -37.92 40.19 -18.74
N ASN A 26 -38.50 41.39 -19.00
CA ASN A 26 -39.36 42.14 -18.10
C ASN A 26 -40.78 41.57 -18.04
N GLY A 27 -41.45 41.75 -16.89
CA GLY A 27 -42.90 41.64 -16.78
C GLY A 27 -43.34 41.72 -15.32
N GLY A 28 -43.94 42.85 -14.91
CA GLY A 28 -44.30 43.14 -13.54
C GLY A 28 -45.58 42.48 -13.05
N ALA A 29 -45.74 42.46 -11.72
CA ALA A 29 -46.90 42.94 -10.94
C ALA A 29 -46.80 42.52 -9.48
N SER A 30 -47.22 43.41 -8.63
CA SER A 30 -47.30 43.47 -7.18
C SER A 30 -47.87 42.22 -6.47
N GLY A 31 -47.30 41.91 -5.28
CA GLY A 31 -47.88 41.03 -4.31
C GLY A 31 -47.04 41.01 -2.99
N SER A 32 -47.55 41.70 -1.97
CA SER A 32 -47.03 41.76 -0.62
C SER A 32 -47.09 40.37 0.04
N GLY A 33 -46.02 39.91 0.73
CA GLY A 33 -46.01 38.65 1.46
C GLY A 33 -44.68 38.38 2.17
N SER A 34 -44.69 38.70 3.42
CA SER A 34 -43.97 38.11 4.59
C SER A 34 -42.58 37.48 4.37
N MET A 35 -41.60 38.06 5.02
CA MET A 35 -40.27 37.50 5.21
C MET A 35 -40.33 36.17 6.02
N SER A 36 -39.85 35.11 5.39
CA SER A 36 -39.32 33.93 6.11
C SER A 36 -37.90 33.72 5.62
N GLY A 37 -36.93 34.04 6.48
CA GLY A 37 -35.53 33.85 6.21
C GLY A 37 -35.21 32.35 6.06
N SER A 38 -35.17 31.89 4.83
CA SER A 38 -34.58 30.59 4.52
C SER A 38 -33.06 30.81 4.44
N GLY A 39 -32.36 30.53 5.51
CA GLY A 39 -30.93 30.39 5.52
C GLY A 39 -30.56 29.27 4.57
N THR A 40 -30.05 29.66 3.40
CA THR A 40 -29.35 28.72 2.52
C THR A 40 -28.08 28.29 3.25
N ALA A 41 -28.17 27.17 3.97
CA ALA A 41 -26.99 26.45 4.40
C ALA A 41 -26.25 26.07 3.12
N SER A 42 -25.19 26.81 2.79
CA SER A 42 -24.21 26.34 1.82
C SER A 42 -23.64 25.05 2.41
N SER A 43 -24.10 23.89 1.93
CA SER A 43 -23.41 22.63 2.13
C SER A 43 -22.03 22.78 1.46
N GLN A 44 -21.03 23.19 2.25
CA GLN A 44 -19.66 23.00 1.88
C GLN A 44 -19.53 21.47 1.68
N THR A 45 -19.40 21.04 0.45
CA THR A 45 -19.06 19.66 0.13
C THR A 45 -17.69 19.43 0.76
N GLN A 46 -17.68 18.82 1.96
CA GLN A 46 -16.43 18.47 2.62
C GLN A 46 -15.68 17.56 1.67
N ALA A 47 -14.43 17.91 1.34
CA ALA A 47 -13.66 17.09 0.41
C ALA A 47 -13.53 15.67 0.97
N ALA A 48 -13.61 14.68 0.08
CA ALA A 48 -13.65 13.28 0.47
C ALA A 48 -12.32 12.84 1.09
N TRP A 49 -12.40 12.02 2.11
CA TRP A 49 -11.26 11.32 2.69
C TRP A 49 -10.75 10.28 1.70
N LYS A 50 -9.42 10.06 1.69
CA LYS A 50 -8.80 9.17 0.73
C LYS A 50 -7.94 8.13 1.42
N THR A 51 -8.03 6.90 0.94
CA THR A 51 -7.17 5.79 1.38
C THR A 51 -6.17 5.46 0.29
N GLY A 52 -4.91 5.28 0.67
CA GLY A 52 -3.84 4.90 -0.24
C GLY A 52 -2.98 3.76 0.32
N LEU A 53 -2.36 3.02 -0.59
CA LEU A 53 -1.41 1.95 -0.29
C LEU A 53 -0.17 2.15 -1.17
N GLY A 54 1.01 2.12 -0.56
CA GLY A 54 2.28 2.15 -1.28
C GLY A 54 3.18 1.01 -0.83
N VAL A 55 3.85 0.39 -1.80
CA VAL A 55 4.77 -0.72 -1.59
C VAL A 55 6.11 -0.38 -2.23
N VAL A 56 7.20 -0.57 -1.50
CA VAL A 56 8.58 -0.46 -1.99
C VAL A 56 9.28 -1.78 -1.74
N THR A 57 9.76 -2.40 -2.81
CA THR A 57 10.43 -3.70 -2.75
C THR A 57 11.83 -3.58 -3.31
N ASP A 58 12.82 -3.99 -2.51
CA ASP A 58 14.21 -4.12 -2.91
C ASP A 58 14.62 -5.59 -2.91
N ALA A 59 15.47 -5.95 -3.84
CA ALA A 59 16.13 -7.25 -3.89
C ALA A 59 17.64 -7.05 -4.04
N SER A 60 18.42 -7.87 -3.32
CA SER A 60 19.88 -7.84 -3.37
C SER A 60 20.45 -9.25 -3.31
N ASP A 61 21.68 -9.40 -3.77
CA ASP A 61 22.41 -10.67 -3.76
C ASP A 61 23.86 -10.50 -3.30
N GLU A 62 24.38 -11.54 -2.68
CA GLU A 62 25.79 -11.68 -2.34
C GLU A 62 26.22 -13.15 -2.51
N GLY A 63 26.82 -13.43 -3.65
CA GLY A 63 27.30 -14.78 -3.98
C GLY A 63 26.19 -15.82 -4.08
N ARG A 64 25.98 -16.60 -3.03
CA ARG A 64 24.93 -17.62 -2.93
C ARG A 64 23.81 -17.26 -1.96
N ALA A 65 23.79 -16.04 -1.50
CA ALA A 65 22.74 -15.50 -0.65
C ALA A 65 21.94 -14.46 -1.40
N GLY A 66 20.66 -14.35 -1.09
CA GLY A 66 19.78 -13.32 -1.59
C GLY A 66 18.89 -12.76 -0.50
N LYS A 67 18.50 -11.52 -0.64
CA LYS A 67 17.63 -10.82 0.29
C LYS A 67 16.53 -10.08 -0.46
N ILE A 68 15.32 -10.17 0.04
CA ILE A 68 14.16 -9.39 -0.40
C ILE A 68 13.67 -8.59 0.80
N GLU A 69 13.52 -7.30 0.61
CA GLU A 69 13.00 -6.38 1.61
C GLU A 69 11.80 -5.62 1.01
N LEU A 70 10.68 -5.61 1.73
CA LEU A 70 9.49 -4.90 1.31
C LEU A 70 9.01 -4.01 2.46
N ALA A 71 8.87 -2.71 2.20
CA ALA A 71 8.15 -1.79 3.05
C ALA A 71 6.77 -1.51 2.47
N ALA A 72 5.73 -1.59 3.29
CA ALA A 72 4.37 -1.23 2.95
C ALA A 72 3.91 -0.06 3.83
N ALA A 73 3.21 0.89 3.22
CA ALA A 73 2.58 2.01 3.89
C ALA A 73 1.12 2.15 3.48
N ALA A 74 0.23 2.19 4.46
CA ALA A 74 -1.14 2.63 4.28
C ALA A 74 -1.28 4.07 4.76
N VAL A 75 -2.04 4.91 4.05
CA VAL A 75 -2.33 6.29 4.42
C VAL A 75 -3.83 6.56 4.39
N LEU A 76 -4.28 7.37 5.34
CA LEU A 76 -5.58 8.01 5.33
C LEU A 76 -5.37 9.52 5.24
N LEU A 77 -5.80 10.13 4.14
CA LEU A 77 -5.75 11.56 3.94
C LEU A 77 -7.11 12.18 4.27
N ASP A 78 -7.09 13.28 5.00
CA ASP A 78 -8.28 14.07 5.29
C ASP A 78 -8.77 14.87 4.08
N GLY A 79 -9.87 15.60 4.23
CA GLY A 79 -10.43 16.43 3.16
C GLY A 79 -9.54 17.62 2.73
N GLU A 80 -8.47 17.93 3.46
CA GLU A 80 -7.47 18.92 3.09
C GLU A 80 -6.24 18.30 2.41
N GLY A 81 -6.19 16.95 2.30
CA GLY A 81 -5.08 16.20 1.74
C GLY A 81 -3.91 16.01 2.71
N LYS A 82 -4.14 16.18 4.02
CA LYS A 82 -3.15 15.93 5.06
C LYS A 82 -3.26 14.51 5.59
N LEU A 83 -2.17 13.98 6.06
CA LEU A 83 -2.10 12.67 6.71
C LEU A 83 -2.90 12.70 8.03
N GLU A 84 -4.03 12.03 8.08
CA GLU A 84 -4.75 11.76 9.33
C GLU A 84 -4.15 10.58 10.07
N SER A 85 -3.80 9.53 9.35
CA SER A 85 -3.08 8.38 9.89
C SER A 85 -2.21 7.69 8.86
N VAL A 86 -1.16 7.05 9.35
CA VAL A 86 -0.24 6.20 8.58
C VAL A 86 -0.09 4.87 9.31
N ARG A 87 -0.03 3.77 8.56
CA ARG A 87 0.35 2.45 9.06
C ARG A 87 1.51 1.93 8.23
N LEU A 88 2.49 1.37 8.92
CA LEU A 88 3.72 0.87 8.31
C LEU A 88 3.93 -0.59 8.69
N ASP A 89 4.40 -1.38 7.75
CA ASP A 89 4.93 -2.71 8.02
C ASP A 89 6.12 -3.02 7.10
N GLU A 90 6.93 -3.98 7.47
CA GLU A 90 8.10 -4.39 6.70
C GLU A 90 8.31 -5.90 6.77
N LEU A 91 8.51 -6.49 5.58
CA LEU A 91 8.94 -7.87 5.42
C LEU A 91 10.43 -7.89 5.06
N GLU A 92 11.15 -8.83 5.66
CA GLU A 92 12.52 -9.14 5.33
C GLU A 92 12.65 -10.66 5.15
N ALA A 93 13.06 -11.09 3.95
CA ALA A 93 13.21 -12.48 3.58
C ALA A 93 14.62 -12.75 3.05
N ASN A 94 15.32 -13.69 3.68
CA ASN A 94 16.65 -14.12 3.27
C ASN A 94 16.56 -15.52 2.68
N LEU A 95 17.15 -15.72 1.51
CA LEU A 95 17.28 -17.01 0.87
C LEU A 95 18.76 -17.35 0.63
N SER A 96 19.05 -18.61 0.43
CA SER A 96 20.38 -19.07 0.03
C SER A 96 20.29 -20.21 -0.97
N ALA A 97 21.38 -20.42 -1.72
CA ALA A 97 21.54 -21.58 -2.60
C ALA A 97 22.80 -22.38 -2.22
N ASP A 98 22.76 -23.67 -2.41
CA ASP A 98 23.94 -24.53 -2.27
C ASP A 98 24.75 -24.55 -3.58
N GLY A 99 25.95 -25.22 -3.57
CA GLY A 99 26.80 -25.34 -4.76
C GLY A 99 26.27 -26.25 -5.86
N LYS A 100 25.02 -26.69 -5.76
CA LYS A 100 24.30 -27.50 -6.75
C LYS A 100 23.02 -26.85 -7.21
N GLY A 101 22.85 -25.55 -6.94
CA GLY A 101 21.69 -24.79 -7.36
C GLY A 101 20.41 -25.10 -6.57
N VAL A 102 20.50 -25.76 -5.40
CA VAL A 102 19.34 -26.01 -4.55
C VAL A 102 19.09 -24.80 -3.68
N VAL A 103 17.89 -24.21 -3.80
CA VAL A 103 17.48 -23.00 -3.07
C VAL A 103 16.86 -23.40 -1.73
N THR A 104 17.25 -22.69 -0.69
CA THR A 104 16.59 -22.70 0.62
C THR A 104 15.85 -21.40 0.80
N MET A 105 14.51 -21.46 0.76
CA MET A 105 13.63 -20.32 1.05
C MET A 105 13.46 -20.15 2.58
N PRO A 106 13.13 -18.93 3.06
CA PRO A 106 12.77 -18.73 4.46
C PRO A 106 11.57 -19.60 4.85
N THR A 107 11.53 -19.98 6.12
CA THR A 107 10.40 -20.73 6.70
C THR A 107 9.45 -19.84 7.51
N ASP A 108 9.85 -18.59 7.81
CA ASP A 108 9.06 -17.58 8.52
C ASP A 108 8.89 -16.35 7.63
N TYR A 109 7.67 -16.13 7.20
CA TYR A 109 7.26 -14.98 6.37
C TYR A 109 6.54 -13.89 7.17
N ARG A 110 6.62 -13.92 8.51
CA ARG A 110 6.07 -12.85 9.33
C ARG A 110 6.82 -11.55 9.09
N THR A 111 6.07 -10.46 8.99
CA THR A 111 6.62 -9.10 8.94
C THR A 111 7.27 -8.72 10.28
N LYS A 112 8.01 -7.61 10.31
CA LYS A 112 8.62 -7.08 11.55
C LYS A 112 7.56 -6.77 12.60
N ARG A 113 6.39 -6.24 12.19
CA ARG A 113 5.27 -6.00 13.10
C ARG A 113 4.69 -7.30 13.64
N GLN A 114 4.48 -8.30 12.78
CA GLN A 114 3.96 -9.62 13.19
C GLN A 114 4.92 -10.40 14.09
N ARG A 115 6.23 -10.21 13.92
CA ARG A 115 7.25 -10.79 14.81
C ARG A 115 7.24 -10.15 16.20
N GLY A 116 6.87 -8.87 16.31
CA GLY A 116 6.85 -8.17 17.58
C GLY A 116 8.19 -8.27 18.31
N SER A 117 8.19 -8.87 19.52
CA SER A 117 9.41 -9.09 20.30
C SER A 117 10.38 -10.12 19.72
N ASP A 118 9.92 -11.02 18.83
CA ASP A 118 10.81 -11.97 18.14
C ASP A 118 11.72 -11.25 17.11
N TYR A 119 11.43 -10.00 16.76
CA TYR A 119 12.35 -9.13 16.04
C TYR A 119 13.17 -8.31 17.04
N PRO A 120 14.48 -8.62 17.27
CA PRO A 120 15.21 -8.22 18.46
C PRO A 120 15.71 -6.77 18.46
N LEU A 121 14.98 -5.83 17.79
CA LEU A 121 15.41 -4.44 17.70
C LEU A 121 15.54 -3.77 19.08
N ALA A 122 14.64 -4.05 20.02
CA ALA A 122 14.67 -3.47 21.35
C ALA A 122 15.98 -3.77 22.12
N GLU A 123 16.64 -4.89 21.84
CA GLU A 123 17.89 -5.28 22.48
C GLU A 123 19.07 -4.39 22.06
N VAL A 124 19.08 -3.97 20.78
CA VAL A 124 20.18 -3.22 20.16
C VAL A 124 19.88 -1.72 20.00
N SER A 125 18.60 -1.35 19.98
CA SER A 125 18.17 0.06 19.84
C SER A 125 18.58 0.88 21.08
N SER A 126 19.07 2.11 20.84
CA SER A 126 19.35 3.08 21.92
C SER A 126 18.10 3.47 22.70
N LEU A 127 16.93 3.43 22.07
CA LEU A 127 15.64 3.73 22.69
C LEU A 127 15.06 2.57 23.49
N LYS A 128 15.63 1.35 23.35
CA LYS A 128 15.08 0.10 23.93
C LYS A 128 13.63 -0.16 23.51
N LYS A 129 13.23 0.35 22.36
CA LYS A 129 11.93 0.15 21.73
C LYS A 129 12.02 -0.85 20.59
N GLY A 130 10.98 -1.66 20.42
CA GLY A 130 10.82 -2.59 19.30
C GLY A 130 10.58 -1.86 17.98
N TRP A 131 10.56 -2.63 16.88
CA TRP A 131 10.36 -2.06 15.55
C TRP A 131 8.99 -1.38 15.42
N ALA A 132 7.93 -2.07 15.84
CA ALA A 132 6.57 -1.54 15.75
C ALA A 132 6.39 -0.23 16.52
N GLU A 133 6.95 -0.12 17.74
CA GLU A 133 6.90 1.10 18.54
C GLU A 133 7.61 2.28 17.87
N GLN A 134 8.73 2.02 17.17
CA GLN A 134 9.47 3.06 16.46
C GLN A 134 8.80 3.45 15.15
N ALA A 135 8.22 2.48 14.42
CA ALA A 135 7.44 2.73 13.22
C ALA A 135 6.15 3.53 13.52
N ASP A 136 5.47 3.20 14.63
CA ASP A 136 4.29 3.94 15.09
C ASP A 136 4.65 5.37 15.52
N ALA A 137 5.80 5.56 16.21
CA ALA A 137 6.28 6.90 16.56
C ALA A 137 6.60 7.74 15.30
N PHE A 138 7.11 7.13 14.25
CA PHE A 138 7.30 7.81 12.97
C PHE A 138 5.96 8.14 12.32
N ALA A 139 5.01 7.23 12.27
CA ALA A 139 3.67 7.44 11.73
C ALA A 139 2.92 8.56 12.48
N ASP A 140 3.00 8.59 13.80
CA ASP A 140 2.38 9.62 14.66
C ASP A 140 2.99 11.00 14.41
N TYR A 141 4.32 11.07 14.22
CA TYR A 141 5.03 12.33 13.89
C TYR A 141 4.53 12.94 12.56
N LEU A 142 4.12 12.10 11.60
CA LEU A 142 3.65 12.56 10.30
C LEU A 142 2.22 13.10 10.31
N LYS A 143 1.45 12.87 11.37
CA LYS A 143 0.06 13.30 11.45
C LYS A 143 -0.11 14.80 11.26
N GLY A 144 -1.01 15.19 10.36
CA GLY A 144 -1.27 16.57 9.97
C GLY A 144 -0.31 17.15 8.93
N MET A 145 0.71 16.42 8.52
CA MET A 145 1.61 16.82 7.43
C MET A 145 0.96 16.61 6.06
N THR A 146 1.39 17.41 5.08
CA THR A 146 1.10 17.13 3.68
C THR A 146 2.13 16.16 3.09
N PRO A 147 1.84 15.48 1.96
CA PRO A 147 2.81 14.61 1.28
C PRO A 147 4.15 15.32 0.98
N GLU A 148 4.09 16.59 0.57
CA GLU A 148 5.29 17.39 0.27
C GLU A 148 6.11 17.73 1.51
N GLN A 149 5.51 17.75 2.72
CA GLN A 149 6.23 17.91 3.97
C GLN A 149 6.95 16.61 4.35
N VAL A 150 6.34 15.44 4.09
CA VAL A 150 6.97 14.14 4.31
C VAL A 150 8.18 13.95 3.39
N GLU A 151 8.06 14.30 2.10
CA GLU A 151 9.16 14.26 1.13
C GLU A 151 10.40 15.07 1.60
N LYS A 152 10.16 16.19 2.29
CA LYS A 152 11.21 17.10 2.75
C LYS A 152 11.85 16.72 4.10
N LEU A 153 11.42 15.63 4.73
CA LEU A 153 12.05 15.18 5.97
C LEU A 153 13.51 14.81 5.72
N GLU A 154 14.39 15.42 6.51
CA GLU A 154 15.82 15.15 6.40
C GLU A 154 16.22 13.88 7.14
N THR A 155 17.05 13.08 6.48
CA THR A 155 17.70 11.89 7.05
C THR A 155 19.22 12.03 7.01
N ASP A 156 19.90 11.22 7.80
CA ASP A 156 21.36 11.09 7.75
C ASP A 156 21.78 10.11 6.63
N LYS A 157 23.08 9.82 6.52
CA LYS A 157 23.64 8.90 5.52
C LYS A 157 23.15 7.44 5.68
N ASP A 158 22.63 7.10 6.83
CA ASP A 158 22.10 5.76 7.16
C ASP A 158 20.56 5.73 7.08
N GLY A 159 19.93 6.79 6.55
CA GLY A 159 18.47 6.91 6.40
C GLY A 159 17.72 7.23 7.70
N LYS A 160 18.42 7.53 8.79
CA LYS A 160 17.80 7.86 10.09
C LYS A 160 17.35 9.31 10.13
N PRO A 161 16.23 9.60 10.82
CA PRO A 161 15.78 10.98 10.99
C PRO A 161 16.84 11.90 11.57
N LYS A 162 16.88 13.16 11.11
CA LYS A 162 17.70 14.22 11.75
C LYS A 162 16.93 15.08 12.71
N ASP A 163 15.62 15.14 12.58
CA ASP A 163 14.76 15.91 13.49
C ASP A 163 14.84 15.37 14.91
N ALA A 164 15.07 16.24 15.90
CA ALA A 164 15.32 15.84 17.28
C ALA A 164 14.06 15.28 17.97
N ASP A 165 12.88 15.81 17.64
CA ASP A 165 11.61 15.35 18.21
C ASP A 165 11.30 13.94 17.69
N LEU A 166 11.49 13.71 16.38
CA LEU A 166 11.33 12.40 15.78
C LEU A 166 12.35 11.40 16.31
N LEU A 167 13.63 11.78 16.46
CA LEU A 167 14.68 10.93 17.02
C LEU A 167 14.39 10.44 18.45
N SER A 168 13.61 11.19 19.22
CA SER A 168 13.18 10.76 20.56
C SER A 168 12.26 9.54 20.56
N GLY A 169 11.61 9.26 19.44
CA GLY A 169 10.69 8.15 19.25
C GLY A 169 11.14 7.10 18.23
N CYS A 170 11.96 7.48 17.25
CA CYS A 170 12.32 6.66 16.10
C CYS A 170 13.79 6.84 15.72
N THR A 171 14.59 5.77 15.76
CA THR A 171 16.00 5.72 15.35
C THR A 171 16.28 4.70 14.25
N ILE A 172 15.24 4.08 13.69
CA ILE A 172 15.36 3.23 12.50
C ILE A 172 15.54 4.09 11.24
N ALA A 173 16.07 3.49 10.18
CA ALA A 173 16.09 4.13 8.86
C ALA A 173 14.65 4.28 8.35
N VAL A 174 14.30 5.49 7.87
CA VAL A 174 12.92 5.82 7.44
C VAL A 174 12.80 6.11 5.95
N ASP A 175 13.89 6.11 5.19
CA ASP A 175 13.88 6.49 3.76
C ASP A 175 12.93 5.61 2.96
N ARG A 176 13.01 4.27 3.12
CA ARG A 176 12.13 3.33 2.40
C ARG A 176 10.65 3.51 2.81
N TYR A 177 10.39 3.85 4.07
CA TYR A 177 9.01 4.13 4.52
C TYR A 177 8.49 5.44 3.96
N ARG A 178 9.34 6.48 3.83
CA ARG A 178 8.95 7.72 3.14
C ARG A 178 8.58 7.45 1.69
N ASP A 179 9.40 6.68 0.96
CA ASP A 179 9.13 6.33 -0.42
C ASP A 179 7.80 5.54 -0.54
N ALA A 180 7.51 4.63 0.40
CA ALA A 180 6.24 3.91 0.44
C ALA A 180 5.05 4.83 0.76
N ILE A 181 5.22 5.79 1.69
CA ILE A 181 4.20 6.80 2.01
C ILE A 181 3.95 7.73 0.81
N GLU A 182 4.99 8.16 0.11
CA GLU A 182 4.87 8.98 -1.10
C GLU A 182 4.03 8.25 -2.17
N LYS A 183 4.32 6.97 -2.43
CA LYS A 183 3.53 6.13 -3.34
C LYS A 183 2.08 6.01 -2.86
N ALA A 184 1.86 5.74 -1.57
CA ALA A 184 0.52 5.63 -0.99
C ALA A 184 -0.28 6.93 -1.14
N CYS A 185 0.36 8.09 -0.93
CA CYS A 185 -0.28 9.39 -1.11
C CYS A 185 -0.60 9.69 -2.57
N ALA A 186 0.29 9.32 -3.50
CA ALA A 186 0.09 9.52 -4.94
C ALA A 186 -1.10 8.71 -5.47
N ASP A 187 -1.30 7.49 -4.97
CA ASP A 187 -2.37 6.58 -5.36
C ASP A 187 -3.66 6.73 -4.52
N ALA A 188 -3.66 7.61 -3.50
CA ALA A 188 -4.78 7.75 -2.59
C ALA A 188 -6.06 8.20 -3.28
N ALA A 189 -7.15 7.43 -3.10
CA ALA A 189 -8.44 7.65 -3.73
C ALA A 189 -9.59 7.71 -2.72
N ALA A 190 -10.69 8.40 -3.10
CA ALA A 190 -11.92 8.48 -2.32
C ALA A 190 -12.73 7.18 -2.49
N LEU A 191 -12.42 6.19 -1.67
CA LEU A 191 -12.98 4.83 -1.77
C LEU A 191 -14.12 4.56 -0.78
N GLY A 192 -14.48 5.55 0.05
CA GLY A 192 -15.54 5.42 1.05
C GLY A 192 -15.11 5.72 2.48
N ALA A 193 -13.81 5.92 2.73
CA ALA A 193 -13.31 6.32 4.05
C ALA A 193 -13.93 7.62 4.55
N ALA A 194 -14.15 7.72 5.85
CA ALA A 194 -14.75 8.87 6.51
C ALA A 194 -13.93 9.31 7.72
N LYS A 195 -14.27 10.49 8.23
CA LYS A 195 -13.68 11.00 9.47
C LYS A 195 -14.03 10.07 10.63
N GLY A 196 -13.01 9.64 11.36
CA GLY A 196 -13.16 8.76 12.52
C GLY A 196 -12.98 7.29 12.22
N ASP A 197 -12.82 6.91 10.93
CA ASP A 197 -12.47 5.56 10.56
C ASP A 197 -11.06 5.20 11.04
N THR A 198 -10.86 3.94 11.36
CA THR A 198 -9.57 3.38 11.75
C THR A 198 -8.86 2.81 10.53
N LEU A 199 -7.66 3.33 10.21
CA LEU A 199 -6.79 2.78 9.18
C LEU A 199 -6.00 1.59 9.70
N THR A 200 -5.93 0.52 8.92
CA THR A 200 -5.14 -0.68 9.20
C THR A 200 -4.41 -1.18 7.93
N LEU A 201 -3.35 -1.96 8.13
CA LEU A 201 -2.51 -2.51 7.06
C LEU A 201 -2.23 -3.99 7.35
N GLY A 202 -2.48 -4.86 6.39
CA GLY A 202 -2.10 -6.27 6.49
C GLY A 202 -1.17 -6.67 5.36
N VAL A 203 -0.17 -7.48 5.70
CA VAL A 203 0.79 -8.04 4.74
C VAL A 203 0.80 -9.55 4.85
N GLU A 204 0.63 -10.23 3.73
CA GLU A 204 0.76 -11.67 3.55
C GLU A 204 1.94 -11.97 2.65
N ALA A 205 2.71 -13.02 2.96
CA ALA A 205 3.79 -13.46 2.09
C ALA A 205 3.85 -14.98 2.02
N ALA A 206 4.19 -15.48 0.84
CA ALA A 206 4.32 -16.90 0.54
C ALA A 206 5.45 -17.17 -0.44
N ASN A 207 5.91 -18.42 -0.48
CA ASN A 207 6.82 -18.88 -1.53
C ASN A 207 6.05 -19.02 -2.85
N GLY A 208 6.42 -18.20 -3.85
CA GLY A 208 5.87 -18.23 -5.21
C GLY A 208 6.69 -19.06 -6.21
N SER A 209 7.80 -19.66 -5.76
CA SER A 209 8.70 -20.40 -6.66
C SER A 209 8.03 -21.67 -7.21
N SER A 210 8.09 -21.85 -8.52
CA SER A 210 7.62 -23.07 -9.19
C SER A 210 8.60 -24.24 -9.03
N SER A 211 9.88 -23.96 -8.80
CA SER A 211 10.96 -24.92 -8.55
C SER A 211 11.97 -24.28 -7.58
N LEU A 212 12.67 -25.10 -6.82
CA LEU A 212 13.74 -24.71 -5.90
C LEU A 212 15.09 -25.36 -6.25
N THR A 213 15.24 -25.88 -7.49
CA THR A 213 16.49 -26.50 -7.92
C THR A 213 16.79 -26.08 -9.36
N ALA A 214 17.90 -25.37 -9.52
CA ALA A 214 18.48 -25.05 -10.83
C ALA A 214 19.20 -26.27 -11.42
N THR A 215 19.29 -26.31 -12.74
CA THR A 215 20.02 -27.36 -13.49
C THR A 215 20.99 -26.70 -14.48
N ASP A 216 21.88 -27.48 -15.08
CA ASP A 216 22.83 -26.97 -16.11
C ASP A 216 22.10 -26.34 -17.31
N ASP A 217 20.85 -26.75 -17.58
CA ASP A 217 20.05 -26.28 -18.70
C ASP A 217 19.06 -25.14 -18.29
N GLN A 218 18.82 -24.93 -16.99
CA GLN A 218 17.77 -24.01 -16.55
C GLN A 218 18.05 -23.42 -15.16
N ASP A 219 18.17 -22.10 -15.11
CA ASP A 219 18.13 -21.35 -13.88
C ASP A 219 16.75 -21.41 -13.23
N VAL A 220 16.68 -21.16 -11.93
CA VAL A 220 15.46 -21.13 -11.13
C VAL A 220 15.18 -19.70 -10.66
N ASN A 221 13.93 -19.32 -10.67
CA ASN A 221 13.44 -18.10 -10.03
C ASN A 221 12.98 -18.42 -8.61
N ALA A 222 13.77 -18.00 -7.63
CA ALA A 222 13.40 -18.03 -6.22
C ALA A 222 12.49 -16.83 -5.93
N GLN A 223 11.18 -17.04 -6.06
CA GLN A 223 10.15 -16.01 -6.01
C GLN A 223 9.49 -15.95 -4.64
N LEU A 224 9.23 -14.74 -4.19
CA LEU A 224 8.42 -14.45 -3.03
C LEU A 224 7.16 -13.68 -3.47
N ASP A 225 5.99 -14.19 -3.16
CA ASP A 225 4.73 -13.50 -3.39
C ASP A 225 4.37 -12.71 -2.14
N VAL A 226 4.23 -11.39 -2.27
CA VAL A 226 3.89 -10.52 -1.14
C VAL A 226 2.69 -9.66 -1.50
N THR A 227 1.61 -9.81 -0.74
CA THR A 227 0.36 -9.08 -0.90
C THR A 227 0.16 -8.14 0.29
N ALA A 228 -0.16 -6.88 0.02
CA ALA A 228 -0.49 -5.88 1.02
C ALA A 228 -1.92 -5.38 0.80
N VAL A 229 -2.65 -5.17 1.90
CA VAL A 229 -4.00 -4.58 1.89
C VAL A 229 -4.07 -3.49 2.94
N ALA A 230 -4.33 -2.26 2.50
CA ALA A 230 -4.74 -1.14 3.34
C ALA A 230 -6.26 -1.08 3.38
N LEU A 231 -6.84 -0.94 4.55
CA LEU A 231 -8.28 -0.73 4.69
C LEU A 231 -8.60 0.23 5.82
N THR A 232 -9.79 0.85 5.73
CA THR A 232 -10.40 1.58 6.84
C THR A 232 -11.65 0.86 7.31
N ARG A 233 -11.94 0.98 8.60
CA ARG A 233 -13.16 0.46 9.22
C ARG A 233 -13.82 1.51 10.08
N ASP A 234 -15.14 1.48 10.12
CA ASP A 234 -15.94 2.31 11.01
C ASP A 234 -15.87 1.83 12.48
N ALA A 235 -16.60 2.53 13.37
CA ALA A 235 -16.64 2.20 14.78
C ALA A 235 -17.31 0.85 15.08
N ASP A 236 -18.15 0.35 14.17
CA ASP A 236 -18.83 -0.95 14.27
C ASP A 236 -17.99 -2.10 13.69
N GLY A 237 -16.85 -1.78 13.09
CA GLY A 237 -15.90 -2.73 12.52
C GLY A 237 -16.18 -3.15 11.07
N HIS A 238 -17.05 -2.41 10.37
CA HIS A 238 -17.31 -2.64 8.95
C HIS A 238 -16.26 -1.92 8.10
N VAL A 239 -15.77 -2.58 7.06
CA VAL A 239 -14.85 -2.00 6.09
C VAL A 239 -15.53 -0.85 5.34
N THR A 240 -14.94 0.33 5.36
CA THR A 240 -15.42 1.52 4.65
C THR A 240 -14.65 1.77 3.36
N SER A 241 -13.36 1.43 3.32
CA SER A 241 -12.53 1.46 2.12
C SER A 241 -11.46 0.38 2.16
N ALA A 242 -10.99 -0.06 0.99
CA ALA A 242 -9.86 -0.99 0.87
C ALA A 242 -9.06 -0.74 -0.41
N VAL A 243 -7.76 -1.00 -0.36
CA VAL A 243 -6.82 -1.00 -1.49
C VAL A 243 -5.89 -2.19 -1.33
N GLY A 244 -5.73 -2.99 -2.38
CA GLY A 244 -4.82 -4.14 -2.40
C GLY A 244 -3.75 -4.01 -3.47
N ASP A 245 -2.54 -4.44 -3.17
CA ASP A 245 -1.42 -4.54 -4.11
C ASP A 245 -0.61 -5.82 -3.87
N MET A 246 0.16 -6.24 -4.87
CA MET A 246 0.99 -7.43 -4.80
C MET A 246 2.31 -7.20 -5.54
N THR A 247 3.39 -7.74 -5.00
CA THR A 247 4.70 -7.77 -5.63
C THR A 247 5.24 -9.19 -5.65
N GLU A 248 5.95 -9.54 -6.72
CA GLU A 248 6.49 -10.89 -6.97
C GLU A 248 8.01 -10.81 -7.24
N PRO A 249 8.82 -10.31 -6.28
CA PRO A 249 10.27 -10.31 -6.45
C PRO A 249 10.80 -11.71 -6.62
N ALA A 250 11.65 -11.91 -7.64
CA ALA A 250 12.28 -13.17 -7.91
C ALA A 250 13.80 -12.99 -8.07
N LEU A 251 14.58 -13.81 -7.38
CA LEU A 251 16.03 -13.89 -7.56
C LEU A 251 16.34 -15.08 -8.45
N THR A 252 17.14 -14.86 -9.47
CA THR A 252 17.59 -15.94 -10.37
C THR A 252 18.73 -16.71 -9.71
N VAL A 253 18.63 -18.04 -9.70
CA VAL A 253 19.65 -18.93 -9.14
C VAL A 253 20.16 -19.88 -10.23
N SER A 254 21.47 -19.90 -10.46
CA SER A 254 22.14 -20.76 -11.44
C SER A 254 22.49 -22.14 -10.86
N ALA A 255 22.87 -23.09 -11.74
CA ALA A 255 23.19 -24.46 -11.37
C ALA A 255 24.35 -24.58 -10.37
N ASP A 256 25.30 -23.64 -10.34
CA ASP A 256 26.39 -23.56 -9.38
C ASP A 256 26.02 -22.83 -8.08
N GLY A 257 24.76 -22.42 -7.97
CA GLY A 257 24.19 -21.74 -6.80
C GLY A 257 24.45 -20.22 -6.78
N GLY A 258 24.96 -19.63 -7.87
CA GLY A 258 25.07 -18.17 -7.97
C GLY A 258 23.70 -17.52 -7.93
N VAL A 259 23.51 -16.51 -7.07
CA VAL A 259 22.26 -15.74 -6.94
C VAL A 259 22.39 -14.40 -7.63
N SER A 260 21.37 -13.99 -8.36
CA SER A 260 21.27 -12.68 -9.02
C SER A 260 19.94 -12.02 -8.70
N ALA A 261 19.99 -10.80 -8.17
CA ALA A 261 18.80 -10.00 -7.89
C ALA A 261 18.40 -9.12 -9.08
N PRO A 262 17.10 -8.89 -9.29
CA PRO A 262 16.62 -7.92 -10.27
C PRO A 262 17.00 -6.49 -9.85
N LYS A 263 17.27 -5.62 -10.83
CA LYS A 263 17.63 -4.20 -10.56
C LYS A 263 16.44 -3.37 -10.06
N THR A 264 15.23 -3.78 -10.37
CA THR A 264 14.01 -3.07 -10.04
C THR A 264 12.90 -4.08 -9.85
N VAL A 265 12.14 -3.91 -8.80
CA VAL A 265 10.91 -4.67 -8.55
C VAL A 265 9.76 -3.67 -8.55
N ARG A 266 8.74 -3.94 -9.37
CA ARG A 266 7.51 -3.15 -9.45
C ARG A 266 6.35 -4.00 -8.95
N SER A 267 5.45 -3.39 -8.19
CA SER A 267 4.20 -4.06 -7.81
C SER A 267 3.28 -4.25 -9.03
N LYS A 268 2.26 -5.08 -8.89
CA LYS A 268 1.29 -5.30 -9.97
C LYS A 268 0.47 -4.04 -10.27
N ARG A 269 0.16 -3.22 -9.26
CA ARG A 269 -0.48 -1.91 -9.48
C ARG A 269 0.44 -0.94 -10.22
N GLU A 270 1.73 -0.88 -9.85
CA GLU A 270 2.71 -0.05 -10.57
C GLU A 270 2.95 -0.48 -12.01
N GLN A 271 2.79 -1.77 -12.31
CA GLN A 271 2.86 -2.28 -13.67
C GLN A 271 1.61 -1.90 -14.47
N GLY A 272 0.45 -1.81 -13.82
CA GLY A 272 -0.81 -1.45 -14.46
C GLY A 272 -1.10 -2.35 -15.68
N ASP A 273 -1.36 -1.73 -16.82
CA ASP A 273 -1.63 -2.45 -18.09
C ASP A 273 -0.39 -3.20 -18.65
N GLU A 274 0.82 -2.87 -18.19
CA GLU A 274 2.05 -3.58 -18.59
C GLU A 274 2.15 -4.98 -17.97
N TYR A 275 1.39 -5.27 -16.89
CA TYR A 275 1.32 -6.62 -16.33
C TYR A 275 0.74 -7.62 -17.33
N GLY A 276 -0.20 -7.17 -18.17
CA GLY A 276 -0.56 -7.84 -19.43
C GLY A 276 -1.48 -9.05 -19.29
N MET A 277 -2.28 -9.14 -18.21
CA MET A 277 -3.20 -10.28 -18.03
C MET A 277 -4.57 -10.08 -18.67
N ARG A 278 -4.90 -8.90 -19.18
CA ARG A 278 -6.24 -8.54 -19.72
C ARG A 278 -6.78 -9.54 -20.73
N GLN A 279 -5.92 -10.05 -21.63
CA GLN A 279 -6.33 -11.03 -22.64
C GLN A 279 -6.62 -12.42 -22.07
N ALA A 280 -5.96 -12.79 -20.97
CA ALA A 280 -6.19 -14.07 -20.29
C ALA A 280 -7.34 -13.99 -19.28
N SER A 281 -7.73 -12.80 -18.86
CA SER A 281 -8.79 -12.56 -17.89
C SER A 281 -10.17 -12.82 -18.49
N LYS A 282 -11.02 -13.59 -17.79
CA LYS A 282 -12.41 -13.84 -18.20
C LYS A 282 -13.25 -12.55 -18.23
N LEU A 283 -12.91 -11.54 -17.43
CA LEU A 283 -13.59 -10.24 -17.39
C LEU A 283 -12.91 -9.18 -18.27
N GLY A 284 -11.83 -9.52 -18.98
CA GLY A 284 -11.06 -8.56 -19.76
C GLY A 284 -10.42 -7.46 -18.92
N LYS A 285 -10.05 -7.77 -17.66
CA LYS A 285 -9.46 -6.85 -16.67
C LYS A 285 -7.99 -7.17 -16.45
N GLU A 286 -7.23 -6.15 -16.10
CA GLU A 286 -5.88 -6.29 -15.55
C GLU A 286 -5.91 -6.66 -14.06
N TRP A 287 -4.76 -7.06 -13.51
CA TRP A 287 -4.66 -7.50 -12.12
C TRP A 287 -5.17 -6.44 -11.13
N TYR A 288 -4.77 -5.17 -11.31
CA TYR A 288 -5.19 -4.09 -10.44
C TYR A 288 -6.72 -3.87 -10.46
N GLU A 289 -7.37 -4.01 -11.62
CA GLU A 289 -8.82 -3.90 -11.76
C GLU A 289 -9.56 -5.06 -11.05
N HIS A 290 -8.96 -6.25 -11.02
CA HIS A 290 -9.46 -7.37 -10.23
C HIS A 290 -9.28 -7.14 -8.73
N SER A 291 -8.11 -6.64 -8.31
CA SER A 291 -7.83 -6.27 -6.92
C SER A 291 -8.81 -5.20 -6.42
N GLU A 292 -9.09 -4.17 -7.24
CA GLU A 292 -10.12 -3.17 -6.94
C GLU A 292 -11.50 -3.80 -6.80
N GLY A 293 -11.88 -4.73 -7.68
CA GLY A 293 -13.14 -5.46 -7.60
C GLY A 293 -13.26 -6.26 -6.29
N PHE A 294 -12.18 -6.92 -5.85
CA PHE A 294 -12.15 -7.60 -4.56
C PHE A 294 -12.26 -6.60 -3.39
N CYS A 295 -11.50 -5.51 -3.41
CA CYS A 295 -11.53 -4.47 -2.39
C CYS A 295 -12.90 -3.82 -2.28
N ASP A 296 -13.59 -3.58 -3.40
CA ASP A 296 -14.98 -3.09 -3.40
C ASP A 296 -15.95 -4.10 -2.79
N TYR A 297 -15.73 -5.39 -3.03
CA TYR A 297 -16.53 -6.46 -2.44
C TYR A 297 -16.38 -6.57 -0.91
N LEU A 298 -15.26 -6.10 -0.34
CA LEU A 298 -15.04 -6.08 1.12
C LEU A 298 -15.85 -4.99 1.83
N LYS A 299 -16.30 -3.93 1.15
CA LYS A 299 -16.99 -2.81 1.78
C LYS A 299 -18.28 -3.24 2.48
N GLY A 300 -18.50 -2.72 3.65
CA GLY A 300 -19.65 -3.06 4.53
C GLY A 300 -19.53 -4.41 5.24
N LYS A 301 -18.45 -5.18 5.01
CA LYS A 301 -18.24 -6.47 5.66
C LYS A 301 -17.42 -6.32 6.94
N THR A 302 -17.68 -7.22 7.88
CA THR A 302 -16.90 -7.42 9.09
C THR A 302 -15.74 -8.39 8.88
N ALA A 303 -14.82 -8.48 9.81
CA ALA A 303 -13.71 -9.45 9.78
C ALA A 303 -14.19 -10.90 9.65
N ALA A 304 -15.30 -11.26 10.33
CA ALA A 304 -15.86 -12.62 10.27
C ALA A 304 -16.44 -12.95 8.89
N GLU A 305 -17.11 -11.99 8.25
CA GLU A 305 -17.66 -12.16 6.91
C GLU A 305 -16.54 -12.24 5.86
N ILE A 306 -15.48 -11.46 6.01
CA ILE A 306 -14.31 -11.52 5.11
C ILE A 306 -13.60 -12.86 5.23
N ALA A 307 -13.40 -13.37 6.43
CA ALA A 307 -12.81 -14.69 6.65
C ALA A 307 -13.65 -15.85 6.08
N ALA A 308 -14.95 -15.64 5.90
CA ALA A 308 -15.89 -16.63 5.36
C ALA A 308 -16.04 -16.54 3.82
N ILE A 309 -15.42 -15.58 3.14
CA ILE A 309 -15.48 -15.47 1.66
C ILE A 309 -14.84 -16.73 1.04
N PRO A 310 -15.56 -17.47 0.16
CA PRO A 310 -14.99 -18.60 -0.56
C PRO A 310 -13.87 -18.14 -1.52
N THR A 311 -12.72 -18.80 -1.48
CA THR A 311 -11.59 -18.50 -2.38
C THR A 311 -11.53 -19.40 -3.61
N ASP A 312 -12.46 -20.33 -3.74
CA ASP A 312 -12.56 -21.30 -4.82
C ASP A 312 -13.34 -20.80 -6.06
N GLY A 313 -13.76 -19.53 -6.04
CA GLY A 313 -14.54 -18.90 -7.12
C GLY A 313 -16.03 -19.27 -7.13
N SER A 314 -16.55 -19.91 -6.06
CA SER A 314 -17.96 -20.30 -5.94
C SER A 314 -18.90 -19.13 -5.61
N ASP A 315 -18.37 -18.01 -5.12
CA ASP A 315 -19.15 -16.78 -4.85
C ASP A 315 -19.43 -16.05 -6.17
N ALA A 316 -20.70 -16.03 -6.59
CA ALA A 316 -21.11 -15.46 -7.87
C ALA A 316 -20.99 -13.92 -7.91
N ASP A 317 -21.22 -13.24 -6.78
CA ASP A 317 -21.14 -11.79 -6.68
C ASP A 317 -19.67 -11.34 -6.76
N LEU A 318 -18.80 -12.05 -6.05
CA LEU A 318 -17.35 -11.81 -6.16
C LEU A 318 -16.82 -12.15 -7.56
N ALA A 319 -17.25 -13.27 -8.15
CA ALA A 319 -16.81 -13.70 -9.48
C ALA A 319 -17.21 -12.71 -10.59
N ALA A 320 -18.26 -11.91 -10.40
CA ALA A 320 -18.65 -10.84 -11.31
C ALA A 320 -17.70 -9.63 -11.24
N LEU A 321 -16.96 -9.46 -10.14
CA LEU A 321 -16.04 -8.35 -9.91
C LEU A 321 -14.58 -8.74 -10.11
N CYS A 322 -14.23 -9.97 -9.71
CA CYS A 322 -12.86 -10.47 -9.62
C CYS A 322 -12.80 -11.95 -9.98
N THR A 323 -11.88 -12.35 -10.88
CA THR A 323 -11.68 -13.75 -11.28
C THR A 323 -10.25 -14.24 -11.09
N ILE A 324 -9.38 -13.47 -10.44
CA ILE A 324 -8.08 -13.95 -9.96
C ILE A 324 -8.25 -14.71 -8.65
N SER A 325 -7.23 -15.47 -8.24
CA SER A 325 -7.17 -16.00 -6.88
C SER A 325 -7.15 -14.85 -5.87
N VAL A 326 -8.05 -14.89 -4.90
CA VAL A 326 -8.15 -13.84 -3.85
C VAL A 326 -7.63 -14.32 -2.49
N ASP A 327 -7.08 -15.53 -2.41
CA ASP A 327 -6.63 -16.14 -1.15
C ASP A 327 -5.64 -15.25 -0.38
N ASP A 328 -4.61 -14.75 -1.06
CA ASP A 328 -3.59 -13.89 -0.43
C ASP A 328 -4.12 -12.49 -0.11
N LEU A 329 -4.99 -11.92 -0.97
CA LEU A 329 -5.69 -10.67 -0.69
C LEU A 329 -6.61 -10.81 0.53
N GLN A 330 -7.33 -11.92 0.64
CA GLN A 330 -8.20 -12.21 1.79
C GLN A 330 -7.39 -12.38 3.07
N LYS A 331 -6.26 -13.11 3.04
CA LYS A 331 -5.37 -13.29 4.19
C LYS A 331 -4.76 -11.94 4.63
N ALA A 332 -4.31 -11.12 3.68
CA ALA A 332 -3.79 -9.79 3.99
C ALA A 332 -4.89 -8.90 4.61
N ALA A 333 -6.11 -8.90 4.06
CA ALA A 333 -7.25 -8.18 4.63
C ALA A 333 -7.59 -8.67 6.05
N ALA A 334 -7.58 -9.98 6.27
CA ALA A 334 -7.82 -10.57 7.60
C ALA A 334 -6.76 -10.15 8.61
N LYS A 335 -5.47 -10.09 8.20
CA LYS A 335 -4.36 -9.58 9.05
C LYS A 335 -4.58 -8.10 9.39
N ALA A 336 -4.95 -7.26 8.40
CA ALA A 336 -5.26 -5.86 8.63
C ALA A 336 -6.39 -5.69 9.67
N LEU A 337 -7.44 -6.50 9.60
CA LEU A 337 -8.58 -6.44 10.53
C LEU A 337 -8.25 -7.00 11.92
N ALA A 338 -7.23 -7.83 12.05
CA ALA A 338 -6.75 -8.34 13.34
C ALA A 338 -5.85 -7.33 14.07
N GLU A 339 -5.31 -6.30 13.39
CA GLU A 339 -4.57 -5.21 14.03
C GLU A 339 -5.50 -4.41 14.98
N ARG A 340 -4.95 -4.11 16.18
CA ARG A 340 -5.68 -3.35 17.21
C ARG A 340 -5.22 -1.91 17.28
#